data_04a36a1592286461eaa8d7d4507987e2
#
_entry.id   04a36a1592286461eaa8d7d4507987e2
#
_cell.length_a   1.000
_cell.length_b   1.000
_cell.length_c   1.000
_cell.angle_alpha   90.00
_cell.angle_beta   90.00
_cell.angle_gamma   90.00
#
_symmetry.space_group_name_H-M   'P 1'
#
loop_
_entity.id
_entity.type
_entity.pdbx_description
1 polymer ?
#
loop_
_entity_poly.entity_id
_entity_poly.type
_entity_poly.pdbx_seq_one_letter_code
_entity_poly.pdbx_strand_id
1 'polypeptide(L)'
;FIFEVRDLWPELPKALGIKNPFLLWGMSLLEWMSYHYSDACVGLSPGICEGIRKRSQSDKRIAMIPNGCDLDIFKPAPRELLKLKGIKPTDKVAVFTGAHGIANGLDAILDAANELKNRGRSDIVLAFIGDGKMKPHLMDRVKREKLDSCRFYDPMPKKELNTIVASADVGLMVLANVPAFYY
;
A
#
# COMPACT_ATOMS: atom_id res chain seq x y z
N PHE A 1 4.50 26.58 11.04
CA PHE A 1 4.20 25.12 11.13
C PHE A 1 5.01 24.33 10.10
N ILE A 2 5.27 23.04 10.37
CA ILE A 2 5.93 22.11 9.43
C ILE A 2 4.84 21.33 8.69
N PHE A 3 4.93 21.29 7.35
CA PHE A 3 3.98 20.57 6.50
C PHE A 3 4.60 19.26 5.98
N GLU A 4 4.06 18.12 6.40
CA GLU A 4 4.45 16.81 5.91
C GLU A 4 3.66 16.46 4.64
N VAL A 5 4.37 16.21 3.54
CA VAL A 5 3.82 15.87 2.24
C VAL A 5 3.98 14.36 2.03
N ARG A 6 2.87 13.65 2.11
CA ARG A 6 2.84 12.19 1.93
C ARG A 6 2.62 11.80 0.47
N ASP A 7 1.83 12.60 -0.24
CA ASP A 7 1.50 12.43 -1.65
C ASP A 7 1.48 13.79 -2.34
N LEU A 8 1.85 13.85 -3.62
CA LEU A 8 1.77 15.06 -4.41
C LEU A 8 0.33 15.28 -4.90
N TRP A 9 -0.24 16.40 -4.55
CA TRP A 9 -1.55 16.85 -5.00
C TRP A 9 -1.38 17.95 -6.08
N PRO A 10 -2.27 18.03 -7.07
CA PRO A 10 -3.42 17.13 -7.36
C PRO A 10 -3.06 15.92 -8.21
N GLU A 11 -1.77 15.59 -8.42
CA GLU A 11 -1.34 14.53 -9.34
C GLU A 11 -1.91 13.17 -8.96
N LEU A 12 -1.80 12.76 -7.70
CA LEU A 12 -2.27 11.46 -7.28
C LEU A 12 -3.79 11.31 -7.43
N PRO A 13 -4.64 12.22 -6.93
CA PRO A 13 -6.08 12.20 -7.19
C PRO A 13 -6.43 12.16 -8.69
N LYS A 14 -5.73 12.93 -9.51
CA LYS A 14 -5.91 12.95 -10.97
C LYS A 14 -5.54 11.60 -11.60
N ALA A 15 -4.44 11.01 -11.20
CA ALA A 15 -3.99 9.69 -11.67
C ALA A 15 -4.96 8.56 -11.25
N LEU A 16 -5.63 8.72 -10.10
CA LEU A 16 -6.66 7.79 -9.61
C LEU A 16 -8.06 8.06 -10.21
N GLY A 17 -8.18 8.96 -11.20
CA GLY A 17 -9.39 9.15 -12.00
C GLY A 17 -10.29 10.30 -11.57
N ILE A 18 -9.86 11.20 -10.69
CA ILE A 18 -10.59 12.44 -10.39
C ILE A 18 -10.42 13.40 -11.56
N LYS A 19 -11.54 13.73 -12.24
CA LYS A 19 -11.57 14.59 -13.45
C LYS A 19 -12.26 15.93 -13.24
N ASN A 20 -12.92 16.16 -12.09
CA ASN A 20 -13.63 17.40 -11.81
C ASN A 20 -12.64 18.58 -11.72
N PRO A 21 -12.70 19.57 -12.65
CA PRO A 21 -11.70 20.65 -12.71
C PRO A 21 -11.77 21.58 -11.49
N PHE A 22 -12.96 21.82 -10.94
CA PHE A 22 -13.12 22.67 -9.75
C PHE A 22 -12.52 22.01 -8.51
N LEU A 23 -12.69 20.69 -8.37
CA LEU A 23 -12.09 19.95 -7.27
C LEU A 23 -10.56 19.91 -7.38
N LEU A 24 -10.03 19.65 -8.58
CA LEU A 24 -8.58 19.67 -8.84
C LEU A 24 -7.98 21.06 -8.61
N TRP A 25 -8.68 22.12 -9.01
CA TRP A 25 -8.27 23.49 -8.74
C TRP A 25 -8.23 23.79 -7.24
N GLY A 26 -9.27 23.40 -6.49
CA GLY A 26 -9.31 23.55 -5.04
C GLY A 26 -8.17 22.79 -4.34
N MET A 27 -7.86 21.58 -4.78
CA MET A 27 -6.71 20.79 -4.29
C MET A 27 -5.38 21.50 -4.56
N SER A 28 -5.19 22.06 -5.77
CA SER A 28 -3.99 22.83 -6.13
C SER A 28 -3.84 24.09 -5.29
N LEU A 29 -4.95 24.79 -5.00
CA LEU A 29 -4.93 25.96 -4.15
C LEU A 29 -4.54 25.62 -2.71
N LEU A 30 -5.11 24.53 -2.15
CA LEU A 30 -4.75 24.06 -0.82
C LEU A 30 -3.28 23.63 -0.72
N GLU A 31 -2.76 22.94 -1.73
CA GLU A 31 -1.35 22.58 -1.83
C GLU A 31 -0.47 23.83 -1.84
N TRP A 32 -0.78 24.78 -2.73
CA TRP A 32 -0.04 26.04 -2.83
C TRP A 32 -0.03 26.79 -1.49
N MET A 33 -1.19 26.93 -0.84
CA MET A 33 -1.30 27.56 0.48
C MET A 33 -0.44 26.84 1.52
N SER A 34 -0.48 25.51 1.54
CA SER A 34 0.29 24.70 2.49
C SER A 34 1.80 24.89 2.30
N TYR A 35 2.27 24.92 1.05
CA TYR A 35 3.68 25.19 0.77
C TYR A 35 4.08 26.63 1.06
N HIS A 36 3.20 27.59 0.74
CA HIS A 36 3.51 29.00 0.92
C HIS A 36 3.62 29.40 2.41
N TYR A 37 2.65 28.98 3.21
CA TYR A 37 2.54 29.41 4.61
C TYR A 37 3.26 28.49 5.62
N SER A 38 3.80 27.33 5.23
CA SER A 38 4.60 26.52 6.13
C SER A 38 6.01 27.10 6.32
N ASP A 39 6.58 26.93 7.49
CA ASP A 39 7.99 27.29 7.79
C ASP A 39 8.96 26.32 7.13
N ALA A 40 8.56 25.05 7.00
CA ALA A 40 9.31 24.00 6.33
C ALA A 40 8.37 22.90 5.81
N CYS A 41 8.84 22.16 4.80
CA CYS A 41 8.17 20.96 4.29
C CYS A 41 9.01 19.71 4.55
N VAL A 42 8.31 18.59 4.77
CA VAL A 42 8.92 17.27 4.87
C VAL A 42 8.36 16.40 3.76
N GLY A 43 9.23 15.78 2.96
CA GLY A 43 8.87 14.80 1.96
C GLY A 43 9.33 13.40 2.35
N LEU A 44 8.57 12.36 2.00
CA LEU A 44 8.86 10.98 2.38
C LEU A 44 9.84 10.26 1.44
N SER A 45 10.08 10.82 0.25
CA SER A 45 10.97 10.26 -0.78
C SER A 45 11.68 11.36 -1.55
N PRO A 46 12.76 11.03 -2.28
CA PRO A 46 13.45 12.00 -3.16
C PRO A 46 12.49 12.63 -4.18
N GLY A 47 11.60 11.84 -4.79
CA GLY A 47 10.64 12.32 -5.79
C GLY A 47 9.60 13.28 -5.20
N ILE A 48 9.09 12.99 -3.98
CA ILE A 48 8.20 13.93 -3.28
C ILE A 48 8.93 15.23 -2.95
N CYS A 49 10.16 15.17 -2.46
CA CYS A 49 10.97 16.36 -2.19
C CYS A 49 11.20 17.20 -3.45
N GLU A 50 11.44 16.55 -4.59
CA GLU A 50 11.59 17.22 -5.88
C GLU A 50 10.25 17.86 -6.33
N GLY A 51 9.13 17.16 -6.17
CA GLY A 51 7.79 17.69 -6.44
C GLY A 51 7.49 18.93 -5.60
N ILE A 52 7.85 18.93 -4.31
CA ILE A 52 7.73 20.11 -3.44
C ILE A 52 8.59 21.27 -3.97
N ARG A 53 9.85 21.01 -4.31
CA ARG A 53 10.77 22.07 -4.83
C ARG A 53 10.24 22.73 -6.10
N LYS A 54 9.64 21.96 -7.00
CA LYS A 54 9.07 22.49 -8.25
C LYS A 54 7.89 23.44 -8.05
N ARG A 55 7.23 23.39 -6.89
CA ARG A 55 5.97 24.12 -6.62
C ARG A 55 6.05 25.08 -5.44
N SER A 56 7.07 24.94 -4.59
CA SER A 56 7.31 25.84 -3.48
C SER A 56 8.21 27.01 -3.89
N GLN A 57 8.37 27.97 -2.99
CA GLN A 57 9.32 29.08 -3.15
C GLN A 57 10.76 28.51 -3.16
N SER A 58 11.66 29.22 -3.86
CA SER A 58 13.06 28.79 -4.04
C SER A 58 13.86 28.66 -2.74
N ASP A 59 13.48 29.39 -1.70
CA ASP A 59 14.11 29.40 -0.36
C ASP A 59 13.43 28.46 0.64
N LYS A 60 12.37 27.72 0.22
CA LYS A 60 11.66 26.80 1.10
C LYS A 60 12.59 25.74 1.69
N ARG A 61 12.57 25.62 3.01
CA ARG A 61 13.27 24.54 3.72
C ARG A 61 12.55 23.22 3.48
N ILE A 62 13.27 22.24 2.92
CA ILE A 62 12.73 20.91 2.61
C ILE A 62 13.65 19.85 3.20
N ALA A 63 13.12 19.01 4.07
CA ALA A 63 13.80 17.84 4.62
C ALA A 63 13.18 16.55 4.06
N MET A 64 14.01 15.53 3.86
CA MET A 64 13.52 14.19 3.53
C MET A 64 13.52 13.35 4.80
N ILE A 65 12.34 12.88 5.21
CA ILE A 65 12.14 11.97 6.34
C ILE A 65 11.26 10.83 5.87
N PRO A 66 11.83 9.68 5.49
CA PRO A 66 11.06 8.54 4.99
C PRO A 66 10.24 7.89 6.09
N ASN A 67 9.18 7.14 5.70
CA ASN A 67 8.45 6.33 6.64
C ASN A 67 9.36 5.32 7.32
N GLY A 68 9.21 5.18 8.63
CA GLY A 68 9.95 4.22 9.44
C GLY A 68 9.12 2.99 9.81
N CYS A 69 9.78 2.05 10.46
CA CYS A 69 9.18 0.87 11.05
C CYS A 69 9.51 0.82 12.55
N ASP A 70 8.56 0.33 13.33
CA ASP A 70 8.74 0.10 14.76
C ASP A 70 9.48 -1.24 14.98
N LEU A 71 10.82 -1.15 15.07
CA LEU A 71 11.70 -2.31 15.20
C LEU A 71 11.54 -3.07 16.52
N ASP A 72 10.92 -2.46 17.53
CA ASP A 72 10.62 -3.14 18.79
C ASP A 72 9.43 -4.07 18.66
N ILE A 73 8.52 -3.76 17.74
CA ILE A 73 7.34 -4.57 17.43
C ILE A 73 7.64 -5.54 16.29
N PHE A 74 8.19 -5.07 15.17
CA PHE A 74 8.43 -5.88 13.98
C PHE A 74 9.80 -6.58 14.05
N LYS A 75 9.80 -7.80 14.58
CA LYS A 75 10.98 -8.66 14.71
C LYS A 75 10.73 -9.99 14.02
N PRO A 76 11.77 -10.65 13.48
CA PRO A 76 11.64 -12.01 12.96
C PRO A 76 11.00 -12.94 13.98
N ALA A 77 10.12 -13.81 13.53
CA ALA A 77 9.41 -14.76 14.39
C ALA A 77 9.42 -16.16 13.76
N PRO A 78 9.42 -17.22 14.59
CA PRO A 78 9.34 -18.60 14.11
C PRO A 78 8.07 -18.87 13.29
N ARG A 79 8.19 -19.73 12.28
CA ARG A 79 7.10 -20.11 11.38
C ARG A 79 5.89 -20.69 12.11
N GLU A 80 6.11 -21.41 13.19
CA GLU A 80 5.08 -22.06 14.01
C GLU A 80 4.08 -21.07 14.63
N LEU A 81 4.46 -19.79 14.69
CA LEU A 81 3.60 -18.71 15.18
C LEU A 81 2.61 -18.19 14.13
N LEU A 82 2.74 -18.60 12.86
CA LEU A 82 1.80 -18.23 11.81
C LEU A 82 0.47 -18.97 12.00
N LYS A 83 -0.49 -18.30 12.64
CA LYS A 83 -1.82 -18.84 12.92
C LYS A 83 -2.88 -18.12 12.11
N LEU A 84 -3.04 -18.52 10.85
CA LEU A 84 -4.11 -18.05 9.99
C LEU A 84 -5.04 -19.22 9.61
N LYS A 85 -6.35 -19.02 9.73
CA LYS A 85 -7.35 -20.03 9.41
C LYS A 85 -7.24 -20.44 7.93
N GLY A 86 -7.17 -21.76 7.68
CA GLY A 86 -7.13 -22.30 6.33
C GLY A 86 -5.74 -22.35 5.69
N ILE A 87 -4.68 -22.10 6.46
CA ILE A 87 -3.28 -22.28 6.07
C ILE A 87 -2.72 -23.54 6.75
N LYS A 88 -2.07 -24.39 5.97
CA LYS A 88 -1.42 -25.60 6.45
C LYS A 88 0.04 -25.31 6.86
N PRO A 89 0.64 -26.07 7.76
CA PRO A 89 2.05 -25.90 8.14
C PRO A 89 3.03 -26.01 6.95
N THR A 90 2.64 -26.79 5.94
CA THR A 90 3.44 -27.02 4.73
C THR A 90 3.29 -25.94 3.67
N ASP A 91 2.28 -25.06 3.77
CA ASP A 91 2.04 -24.03 2.77
C ASP A 91 3.12 -22.94 2.84
N LYS A 92 3.51 -22.43 1.70
CA LYS A 92 4.28 -21.19 1.58
C LYS A 92 3.32 -20.00 1.58
N VAL A 93 3.56 -19.03 2.44
CA VAL A 93 2.64 -17.90 2.62
C VAL A 93 3.26 -16.60 2.20
N ALA A 94 2.64 -15.98 1.20
CA ALA A 94 2.89 -14.60 0.84
C ALA A 94 1.76 -13.71 1.41
N VAL A 95 2.11 -12.72 2.23
CA VAL A 95 1.14 -11.91 2.96
C VAL A 95 1.14 -10.46 2.45
N PHE A 96 -0.05 -9.96 2.14
CA PHE A 96 -0.33 -8.52 1.97
C PHE A 96 -1.07 -8.02 3.20
N THR A 97 -0.60 -6.94 3.78
CA THR A 97 -1.24 -6.27 4.92
C THR A 97 -1.48 -4.80 4.60
N GLY A 98 -2.72 -4.35 4.69
CA GLY A 98 -3.04 -2.96 4.43
C GLY A 98 -4.44 -2.73 3.86
N ALA A 99 -4.67 -1.50 3.41
CA ALA A 99 -5.93 -1.12 2.81
C ALA A 99 -6.15 -1.84 1.47
N HIS A 100 -7.32 -2.44 1.29
CA HIS A 100 -7.76 -2.98 0.01
C HIS A 100 -8.36 -1.85 -0.85
N GLY A 101 -7.52 -0.86 -1.17
CA GLY A 101 -7.87 0.33 -1.95
C GLY A 101 -7.44 0.24 -3.41
N ILE A 102 -7.97 1.15 -4.24
CA ILE A 102 -7.61 1.25 -5.67
C ILE A 102 -6.11 1.49 -5.85
N ALA A 103 -5.51 2.32 -4.99
CA ALA A 103 -4.10 2.68 -5.06
C ALA A 103 -3.15 1.49 -4.85
N ASN A 104 -3.60 0.42 -4.20
CA ASN A 104 -2.77 -0.76 -3.95
C ASN A 104 -2.74 -1.75 -5.12
N GLY A 105 -3.62 -1.64 -6.12
CA GLY A 105 -3.56 -2.47 -7.33
C GLY A 105 -3.58 -3.98 -7.08
N LEU A 106 -4.35 -4.45 -6.08
CA LEU A 106 -4.31 -5.85 -5.61
C LEU A 106 -4.78 -6.88 -6.64
N ASP A 107 -5.43 -6.44 -7.72
CA ASP A 107 -5.73 -7.31 -8.86
C ASP A 107 -4.48 -7.96 -9.45
N ALA A 108 -3.32 -7.29 -9.42
CA ALA A 108 -2.06 -7.87 -9.87
C ALA A 108 -1.63 -9.10 -9.04
N ILE A 109 -1.97 -9.13 -7.73
CA ILE A 109 -1.72 -10.32 -6.91
C ILE A 109 -2.66 -11.46 -7.31
N LEU A 110 -3.91 -11.16 -7.71
CA LEU A 110 -4.83 -12.18 -8.22
C LEU A 110 -4.41 -12.70 -9.60
N ASP A 111 -3.81 -11.86 -10.46
CA ASP A 111 -3.19 -12.31 -11.71
C ASP A 111 -2.04 -13.30 -11.43
N ALA A 112 -1.20 -12.99 -10.44
CA ALA A 112 -0.14 -13.91 -9.99
C ALA A 112 -0.72 -15.21 -9.41
N ALA A 113 -1.83 -15.14 -8.65
CA ALA A 113 -2.54 -16.32 -8.15
C ALA A 113 -3.04 -17.21 -9.28
N ASN A 114 -3.59 -16.63 -10.34
CA ASN A 114 -4.04 -17.36 -11.51
C ASN A 114 -2.87 -18.04 -12.23
N GLU A 115 -1.75 -17.36 -12.37
CA GLU A 115 -0.55 -17.94 -12.97
C GLU A 115 0.02 -19.10 -12.11
N LEU A 116 0.05 -18.97 -10.78
CA LEU A 116 0.44 -20.05 -9.87
C LEU A 116 -0.48 -21.26 -10.02
N LYS A 117 -1.79 -21.05 -10.13
CA LYS A 117 -2.78 -22.08 -10.39
C LYS A 117 -2.51 -22.81 -11.71
N ASN A 118 -2.23 -22.07 -12.79
CA ASN A 118 -1.93 -22.64 -14.11
C ASN A 118 -0.63 -23.45 -14.10
N ARG A 119 0.32 -23.11 -13.21
CA ARG A 119 1.56 -23.87 -12.99
C ARG A 119 1.42 -25.02 -12.00
N GLY A 120 0.20 -25.29 -11.49
CA GLY A 120 -0.04 -26.37 -10.52
C GLY A 120 0.53 -26.14 -9.11
N ARG A 121 0.85 -24.87 -8.77
CA ARG A 121 1.42 -24.50 -7.46
C ARG A 121 0.30 -24.25 -6.45
N SER A 122 -0.19 -25.35 -5.86
CA SER A 122 -1.21 -25.31 -4.79
C SER A 122 -0.62 -25.16 -3.37
N ASP A 123 0.69 -25.21 -3.24
CA ASP A 123 1.45 -25.06 -2.01
C ASP A 123 1.70 -23.61 -1.60
N ILE A 124 1.38 -22.63 -2.45
CA ILE A 124 1.57 -21.20 -2.20
C ILE A 124 0.23 -20.56 -1.87
N VAL A 125 0.11 -19.98 -0.70
CA VAL A 125 -1.08 -19.24 -0.25
C VAL A 125 -0.81 -17.74 -0.26
N LEU A 126 -1.73 -16.98 -0.86
CA LEU A 126 -1.72 -15.53 -0.88
C LEU A 126 -2.73 -15.02 0.15
N ALA A 127 -2.23 -14.48 1.25
CA ALA A 127 -3.03 -14.01 2.39
C ALA A 127 -3.19 -12.49 2.33
N PHE A 128 -4.45 -12.02 2.28
CA PHE A 128 -4.81 -10.61 2.26
C PHE A 128 -5.39 -10.22 3.62
N ILE A 129 -4.69 -9.40 4.39
CA ILE A 129 -5.12 -8.96 5.71
C ILE A 129 -5.44 -7.47 5.67
N GLY A 130 -6.68 -7.12 5.95
CA GLY A 130 -7.14 -5.74 5.94
C GLY A 130 -8.55 -5.58 5.40
N ASP A 131 -8.90 -4.33 5.11
CA ASP A 131 -10.20 -3.96 4.58
C ASP A 131 -10.07 -2.80 3.58
N GLY A 132 -11.15 -2.53 2.83
CA GLY A 132 -11.23 -1.43 1.91
C GLY A 132 -12.23 -1.64 0.79
N LYS A 133 -12.45 -0.56 0.03
CA LYS A 133 -13.49 -0.50 -1.02
C LYS A 133 -13.38 -1.61 -2.07
N MET A 134 -12.17 -2.09 -2.34
CA MET A 134 -11.93 -3.12 -3.35
C MET A 134 -12.09 -4.56 -2.82
N LYS A 135 -12.16 -4.78 -1.49
CA LYS A 135 -12.25 -6.13 -0.90
C LYS A 135 -13.39 -6.97 -1.47
N PRO A 136 -14.64 -6.47 -1.60
CA PRO A 136 -15.72 -7.24 -2.20
C PRO A 136 -15.43 -7.65 -3.66
N HIS A 137 -14.92 -6.72 -4.47
CA HIS A 137 -14.54 -6.99 -5.86
C HIS A 137 -13.48 -8.09 -5.97
N LEU A 138 -12.42 -8.00 -5.15
CA LEU A 138 -11.35 -9.01 -5.12
C LEU A 138 -11.87 -10.38 -4.70
N MET A 139 -12.72 -10.45 -3.68
CA MET A 139 -13.32 -11.71 -3.22
C MET A 139 -14.24 -12.32 -4.30
N ASP A 140 -15.01 -11.51 -5.02
CA ASP A 140 -15.86 -11.98 -6.11
C ASP A 140 -15.01 -12.49 -7.29
N ARG A 141 -13.91 -11.81 -7.60
CA ARG A 141 -12.95 -12.27 -8.60
C ARG A 141 -12.34 -13.63 -8.22
N VAL A 142 -11.88 -13.78 -6.97
CA VAL A 142 -11.36 -15.05 -6.45
C VAL A 142 -12.35 -16.19 -6.61
N LYS A 143 -13.63 -15.97 -6.29
CA LYS A 143 -14.70 -16.99 -6.48
C LYS A 143 -14.91 -17.33 -7.95
N ARG A 144 -15.06 -16.32 -8.81
CA ARG A 144 -15.30 -16.49 -10.25
C ARG A 144 -14.17 -17.25 -10.94
N GLU A 145 -12.92 -16.92 -10.60
CA GLU A 145 -11.71 -17.49 -11.21
C GLU A 145 -11.23 -18.76 -10.47
N LYS A 146 -11.92 -19.15 -9.38
CA LYS A 146 -11.58 -20.33 -8.53
C LYS A 146 -10.10 -20.29 -8.08
N LEU A 147 -9.68 -19.16 -7.50
CA LEU A 147 -8.32 -18.94 -6.99
C LEU A 147 -8.24 -19.44 -5.55
N ASP A 148 -8.22 -20.77 -5.37
CA ASP A 148 -8.27 -21.44 -4.05
C ASP A 148 -7.03 -21.18 -3.18
N SER A 149 -5.99 -20.61 -3.72
CA SER A 149 -4.79 -20.17 -2.99
C SER A 149 -4.97 -18.83 -2.27
N CYS A 150 -6.00 -18.03 -2.61
CA CYS A 150 -6.23 -16.73 -2.01
C CYS A 150 -7.08 -16.84 -0.73
N ARG A 151 -6.66 -16.12 0.33
CA ARG A 151 -7.35 -16.06 1.62
C ARG A 151 -7.49 -14.60 2.06
N PHE A 152 -8.70 -14.21 2.48
CA PHE A 152 -8.99 -12.89 2.99
C PHE A 152 -9.25 -12.94 4.49
N TYR A 153 -8.64 -12.01 5.22
CA TYR A 153 -8.78 -11.85 6.65
C TYR A 153 -9.15 -10.41 6.97
N ASP A 154 -9.84 -10.22 8.08
CA ASP A 154 -10.18 -8.89 8.55
C ASP A 154 -8.97 -8.16 9.16
N PRO A 155 -9.03 -6.83 9.33
CA PRO A 155 -7.98 -6.08 10.00
C PRO A 155 -7.69 -6.64 11.39
N MET A 156 -6.42 -6.71 11.75
CA MET A 156 -5.93 -7.27 13.01
C MET A 156 -5.17 -6.22 13.82
N PRO A 157 -5.12 -6.35 15.16
CA PRO A 157 -4.28 -5.51 16.00
C PRO A 157 -2.80 -5.62 15.61
N LYS A 158 -2.05 -4.52 15.74
CA LYS A 158 -0.64 -4.41 15.30
C LYS A 158 0.26 -5.53 15.90
N LYS A 159 0.03 -5.93 17.15
CA LYS A 159 0.79 -7.01 17.79
C LYS A 159 0.56 -8.38 17.15
N GLU A 160 -0.67 -8.69 16.79
CA GLU A 160 -1.03 -9.94 16.11
C GLU A 160 -0.51 -9.94 14.68
N LEU A 161 -0.75 -8.83 13.97
CA LEU A 161 -0.28 -8.63 12.61
C LEU A 161 1.24 -8.79 12.49
N ASN A 162 2.00 -8.26 13.46
CA ASN A 162 3.45 -8.42 13.50
C ASN A 162 3.86 -9.90 13.48
N THR A 163 3.27 -10.70 14.34
CA THR A 163 3.59 -12.15 14.41
C THR A 163 3.33 -12.85 13.08
N ILE A 164 2.22 -12.50 12.41
CA ILE A 164 1.88 -13.07 11.11
C ILE A 164 2.88 -12.65 10.04
N VAL A 165 3.19 -11.34 9.93
CA VAL A 165 4.14 -10.82 8.95
C VAL A 165 5.53 -11.40 9.16
N ALA A 166 5.99 -11.45 10.42
CA ALA A 166 7.31 -11.97 10.78
C ALA A 166 7.46 -13.48 10.56
N SER A 167 6.34 -14.22 10.53
CA SER A 167 6.32 -15.69 10.35
C SER A 167 5.93 -16.09 8.92
N ALA A 168 5.57 -15.16 8.05
CA ALA A 168 5.29 -15.43 6.64
C ALA A 168 6.58 -15.67 5.85
N ASP A 169 6.47 -16.36 4.71
CA ASP A 169 7.63 -16.60 3.83
C ASP A 169 7.96 -15.35 3.00
N VAL A 170 6.94 -14.55 2.62
CA VAL A 170 7.11 -13.35 1.80
C VAL A 170 6.10 -12.26 2.23
N GLY A 171 6.59 -11.03 2.42
CA GLY A 171 5.75 -9.83 2.48
C GLY A 171 5.50 -9.26 1.09
N LEU A 172 4.25 -8.95 0.77
CA LEU A 172 3.88 -8.34 -0.51
C LEU A 172 3.66 -6.83 -0.34
N MET A 173 4.28 -6.04 -1.20
CA MET A 173 3.99 -4.62 -1.37
C MET A 173 3.66 -4.38 -2.84
N VAL A 174 2.46 -3.89 -3.12
CA VAL A 174 1.99 -3.64 -4.47
C VAL A 174 1.33 -2.28 -4.53
N LEU A 175 1.57 -1.56 -5.60
CA LEU A 175 0.91 -0.31 -5.94
C LEU A 175 0.28 -0.41 -7.32
N ALA A 176 -0.79 0.34 -7.54
CA ALA A 176 -1.41 0.43 -8.86
C ALA A 176 -0.41 0.97 -9.90
N ASN A 177 -0.49 0.46 -11.12
CA ASN A 177 0.37 0.88 -12.21
C ASN A 177 -0.06 2.27 -12.73
N VAL A 178 0.25 3.31 -11.95
CA VAL A 178 0.00 4.70 -12.32
C VAL A 178 1.28 5.53 -12.19
N PRO A 179 1.55 6.47 -13.11
CA PRO A 179 2.80 7.25 -13.12
C PRO A 179 3.10 7.98 -11.80
N ALA A 180 2.05 8.35 -11.04
CA ALA A 180 2.19 9.02 -9.75
C ALA A 180 2.90 8.17 -8.66
N PHE A 181 3.09 6.87 -8.88
CA PHE A 181 3.80 5.97 -7.95
C PHE A 181 5.22 5.59 -8.40
N TYR A 182 5.73 6.19 -9.50
CA TYR A 182 7.07 5.87 -10.02
C TYR A 182 8.19 6.78 -9.51
N TYR A 183 7.97 7.47 -8.37
CA TYR A 183 8.92 8.43 -7.80
C TYR A 183 9.75 7.86 -6.64
#